data_a4227e38b75e4a56367fb4f28a13bdc2
#
_entry.id   a4227e38b75e4a56367fb4f28a13bdc2
#
_cell.length_a   1.000
_cell.length_b   1.000
_cell.length_c   1.000
_cell.angle_alpha   90.00
_cell.angle_beta   90.00
_cell.angle_gamma   90.00
#
_symmetry.space_group_name_H-M   'P 1'
#
loop_
_entity.id
_entity.type
_entity.pdbx_description
1 polymer ?
#
loop_
_entity_poly.entity_id
_entity_poly.type
_entity_poly.pdbx_seq_one_letter_code
_entity_poly.pdbx_strand_id
1 'polypeptide(L)'
;EEWEKKLQQTVYVSATPGIWELDRTRGEVVEQVIRPTGLLDPVIEIVPARNQVVHLSGEIDKTVAAGQRVLVTTLTKKLAEDLSAYFQERNVRCKWLHSELDAFERVELLRDLRQGKFDVLVGVNLLREGLDLPEVSLVAVLDADKEGFLRSETSLMQTIGRSARNVDARVILYADSITDSMQQAIDETRRRRSLQEAYNIEHGITPETVRKEIRAGIEAEATSRARAFEAVGTSDESGRRQAELLEQLEADMMQAAAELDFE
;
A
#
# COMPACT_ATOMS: atom_id res chain seq x y z
N GLU A 1 -19.99 5.75 -21.61
CA GLU A 1 -21.25 5.57 -22.40
C GLU A 1 -21.02 4.80 -23.70
N GLU A 2 -20.00 5.09 -24.54
CA GLU A 2 -19.72 4.32 -25.77
C GLU A 2 -19.20 2.92 -25.44
N TRP A 3 -18.36 2.79 -24.44
CA TRP A 3 -17.83 1.54 -23.95
C TRP A 3 -18.95 0.62 -23.41
N GLU A 4 -19.88 1.15 -22.63
CA GLU A 4 -21.02 0.40 -22.09
C GLU A 4 -21.90 -0.25 -23.17
N LYS A 5 -22.07 0.42 -24.32
CA LYS A 5 -22.85 -0.12 -25.46
C LYS A 5 -22.20 -1.34 -26.11
N LYS A 6 -20.89 -1.53 -25.91
CA LYS A 6 -20.12 -2.66 -26.45
C LYS A 6 -20.01 -3.84 -25.49
N LEU A 7 -20.36 -3.65 -24.21
CA LEU A 7 -20.29 -4.69 -23.20
C LEU A 7 -21.47 -5.67 -23.36
N GLN A 8 -21.16 -6.96 -23.42
CA GLN A 8 -22.16 -8.03 -23.38
C GLN A 8 -22.32 -8.58 -21.96
N GLN A 9 -21.20 -8.80 -21.25
CA GLN A 9 -21.16 -9.27 -19.88
C GLN A 9 -19.99 -8.61 -19.14
N THR A 10 -20.23 -8.15 -17.90
CA THR A 10 -19.21 -7.47 -17.10
C THR A 10 -19.22 -8.01 -15.68
N VAL A 11 -18.02 -8.29 -15.17
CA VAL A 11 -17.80 -8.61 -13.76
C VAL A 11 -17.06 -7.43 -13.13
N TYR A 12 -17.69 -6.80 -12.14
CA TYR A 12 -17.07 -5.74 -11.37
C TYR A 12 -16.31 -6.35 -10.19
N VAL A 13 -15.04 -5.97 -10.03
CA VAL A 13 -14.20 -6.44 -8.93
C VAL A 13 -13.67 -5.23 -8.15
N SER A 14 -14.04 -5.15 -6.88
CA SER A 14 -13.61 -4.07 -5.99
C SER A 14 -13.57 -4.56 -4.54
N ALA A 15 -12.62 -4.03 -3.76
CA ALA A 15 -12.61 -4.22 -2.31
C ALA A 15 -13.66 -3.34 -1.60
N THR A 16 -14.07 -2.26 -2.26
CA THR A 16 -15.00 -1.24 -1.76
C THR A 16 -15.89 -0.80 -2.93
N PRO A 17 -16.90 -1.62 -3.33
CA PRO A 17 -17.76 -1.29 -4.46
C PRO A 17 -18.47 0.05 -4.23
N GLY A 18 -18.50 0.87 -5.27
CA GLY A 18 -19.17 2.17 -5.24
C GLY A 18 -20.67 2.06 -5.52
N ILE A 19 -21.37 3.16 -5.34
CA ILE A 19 -22.83 3.24 -5.57
C ILE A 19 -23.17 2.85 -7.02
N TRP A 20 -22.35 3.25 -7.98
CA TRP A 20 -22.58 2.97 -9.40
C TRP A 20 -22.55 1.48 -9.72
N GLU A 21 -21.56 0.73 -9.18
CA GLU A 21 -21.47 -0.72 -9.36
C GLU A 21 -22.64 -1.43 -8.66
N LEU A 22 -22.97 -1.01 -7.46
CA LEU A 22 -24.10 -1.57 -6.68
C LEU A 22 -25.43 -1.35 -7.40
N ASP A 23 -25.67 -0.18 -7.98
CA ASP A 23 -26.87 0.09 -8.77
C ASP A 23 -26.94 -0.80 -10.02
N ARG A 24 -25.82 -1.03 -10.69
CA ARG A 24 -25.76 -1.90 -11.87
C ARG A 24 -26.01 -3.36 -11.56
N THR A 25 -25.53 -3.83 -10.42
CA THR A 25 -25.73 -5.21 -9.95
C THR A 25 -27.02 -5.39 -9.15
N ARG A 26 -27.83 -4.32 -8.97
CA ARG A 26 -29.04 -4.31 -8.12
C ARG A 26 -28.75 -4.71 -6.66
N GLY A 27 -27.55 -4.39 -6.18
CA GLY A 27 -27.07 -4.75 -4.85
C GLY A 27 -26.62 -6.20 -4.72
N GLU A 28 -26.60 -6.99 -5.80
CA GLU A 28 -26.03 -8.35 -5.76
C GLU A 28 -24.50 -8.29 -5.72
N VAL A 29 -23.93 -8.84 -4.65
CA VAL A 29 -22.48 -8.88 -4.42
C VAL A 29 -22.08 -10.30 -4.01
N VAL A 30 -21.04 -10.83 -4.66
CA VAL A 30 -20.38 -12.06 -4.23
C VAL A 30 -19.17 -11.69 -3.40
N GLU A 31 -19.20 -11.98 -2.12
CA GLU A 31 -18.09 -11.70 -1.21
C GLU A 31 -16.99 -12.76 -1.30
N GLN A 32 -15.76 -12.31 -1.48
CA GLN A 32 -14.57 -13.15 -1.37
C GLN A 32 -13.72 -12.66 -0.19
N VAL A 33 -14.11 -13.06 1.02
CA VAL A 33 -13.47 -12.64 2.27
C VAL A 33 -12.32 -13.57 2.65
N ILE A 34 -12.46 -14.85 2.40
CA ILE A 34 -11.50 -15.88 2.85
C ILE A 34 -10.20 -15.81 2.06
N ARG A 35 -9.08 -15.73 2.80
CA ARG A 35 -7.72 -15.81 2.27
C ARG A 35 -7.18 -17.23 2.42
N PRO A 36 -6.72 -17.88 1.35
CA PRO A 36 -6.14 -19.24 1.44
C PRO A 36 -4.92 -19.32 2.34
N THR A 37 -4.21 -18.20 2.54
CA THR A 37 -3.03 -18.09 3.44
C THR A 37 -3.40 -18.12 4.92
N GLY A 38 -4.67 -18.04 5.26
CA GLY A 38 -5.15 -17.96 6.64
C GLY A 38 -4.91 -16.62 7.33
N LEU A 39 -4.30 -15.64 6.67
CA LEU A 39 -3.99 -14.33 7.25
C LEU A 39 -5.26 -13.57 7.65
N LEU A 40 -5.24 -13.09 8.89
CA LEU A 40 -6.33 -12.35 9.49
C LEU A 40 -6.25 -10.86 9.14
N ASP A 41 -7.41 -10.20 9.15
CA ASP A 41 -7.41 -8.74 9.20
C ASP A 41 -6.80 -8.24 10.53
N PRO A 42 -6.14 -7.07 10.53
CA PRO A 42 -5.39 -6.61 11.69
C PRO A 42 -6.27 -6.34 12.92
N VAL A 43 -5.66 -6.42 14.09
CA VAL A 43 -6.28 -5.93 15.32
C VAL A 43 -6.28 -4.41 15.29
N ILE A 44 -7.43 -3.80 15.60
CA ILE A 44 -7.58 -2.33 15.64
C ILE A 44 -7.66 -1.89 17.10
N GLU A 45 -6.79 -0.95 17.45
CA GLU A 45 -6.76 -0.25 18.72
C GLU A 45 -7.16 1.22 18.51
N ILE A 46 -7.96 1.77 19.43
CA ILE A 46 -8.32 3.19 19.44
C ILE A 46 -7.59 3.82 20.63
N VAL A 47 -6.80 4.83 20.35
CA VAL A 47 -6.01 5.55 21.36
C VAL A 47 -6.35 7.04 21.30
N PRO A 48 -6.51 7.75 22.44
CA PRO A 48 -6.75 9.18 22.42
C PRO A 48 -5.75 9.95 21.56
N ALA A 49 -6.24 10.92 20.78
CA ALA A 49 -5.38 11.76 19.94
C ALA A 49 -4.44 12.64 20.76
N ARG A 50 -4.78 12.92 22.01
CA ARG A 50 -3.89 13.63 22.93
C ARG A 50 -2.59 12.87 23.15
N ASN A 51 -1.46 13.51 22.88
CA ASN A 51 -0.12 12.92 22.95
C ASN A 51 0.13 11.76 21.97
N GLN A 52 -0.63 11.70 20.86
CA GLN A 52 -0.53 10.65 19.84
C GLN A 52 0.90 10.42 19.35
N VAL A 53 1.69 11.47 19.15
CA VAL A 53 3.07 11.38 18.64
C VAL A 53 4.00 10.69 19.66
N VAL A 54 3.84 10.99 20.95
CA VAL A 54 4.66 10.38 22.02
C VAL A 54 4.32 8.90 22.16
N HIS A 55 3.02 8.57 22.18
CA HIS A 55 2.57 7.18 22.21
C HIS A 55 3.07 6.39 20.99
N LEU A 56 2.89 6.98 19.79
CA LEU A 56 3.33 6.38 18.53
C LEU A 56 4.84 6.12 18.52
N SER A 57 5.66 7.03 19.08
CA SER A 57 7.12 6.82 19.17
C SER A 57 7.44 5.53 19.95
N GLY A 58 6.78 5.28 21.07
CA GLY A 58 6.96 4.03 21.82
C GLY A 58 6.51 2.77 21.07
N GLU A 59 5.44 2.87 20.27
CA GLU A 59 4.97 1.75 19.45
C GLU A 59 5.90 1.50 18.23
N ILE A 60 6.48 2.56 17.66
CA ILE A 60 7.51 2.45 16.63
C ILE A 60 8.72 1.69 17.18
N ASP A 61 9.23 2.09 18.35
CA ASP A 61 10.41 1.45 18.96
C ASP A 61 10.20 -0.05 19.15
N LYS A 62 9.03 -0.47 19.65
CA LYS A 62 8.67 -1.88 19.83
C LYS A 62 8.62 -2.63 18.49
N THR A 63 8.01 -2.02 17.48
CA THR A 63 7.84 -2.63 16.15
C THR A 63 9.18 -2.78 15.43
N VAL A 64 10.01 -1.75 15.49
CA VAL A 64 11.35 -1.74 14.89
C VAL A 64 12.27 -2.74 15.58
N ALA A 65 12.21 -2.85 16.92
CA ALA A 65 12.95 -3.83 17.68
C ALA A 65 12.59 -5.28 17.30
N ALA A 66 11.34 -5.52 16.85
CA ALA A 66 10.90 -6.80 16.30
C ALA A 66 11.32 -7.02 14.82
N GLY A 67 12.07 -6.09 14.24
CA GLY A 67 12.53 -6.17 12.85
C GLY A 67 11.46 -5.86 11.80
N GLN A 68 10.33 -5.29 12.22
CA GLN A 68 9.18 -5.00 11.38
C GLN A 68 9.12 -3.52 10.99
N ARG A 69 8.21 -3.17 10.08
CA ARG A 69 8.08 -1.81 9.51
C ARG A 69 6.77 -1.17 9.90
N VAL A 70 6.76 0.17 9.88
CA VAL A 70 5.64 1.00 10.30
C VAL A 70 5.19 1.93 9.18
N LEU A 71 3.87 2.02 8.97
CA LEU A 71 3.25 3.05 8.15
C LEU A 71 2.51 4.03 9.06
N VAL A 72 2.69 5.33 8.81
CA VAL A 72 2.00 6.40 9.53
C VAL A 72 1.26 7.28 8.55
N THR A 73 -0.04 7.44 8.73
CA THR A 73 -0.86 8.33 7.88
C THR A 73 -1.21 9.61 8.63
N THR A 74 -1.00 10.73 7.95
CA THR A 74 -1.32 12.07 8.43
C THR A 74 -2.38 12.74 7.54
N LEU A 75 -2.90 13.89 7.94
CA LEU A 75 -3.88 14.66 7.16
C LEU A 75 -3.25 15.64 6.18
N THR A 76 -2.03 16.10 6.46
CA THR A 76 -1.36 17.13 5.65
C THR A 76 0.08 16.76 5.34
N LYS A 77 0.58 17.26 4.20
CA LYS A 77 2.00 17.12 3.81
C LYS A 77 2.93 17.71 4.87
N LYS A 78 2.60 18.90 5.37
CA LYS A 78 3.41 19.56 6.41
C LYS A 78 3.53 18.72 7.67
N LEU A 79 2.41 18.14 8.15
CA LEU A 79 2.46 17.26 9.32
C LEU A 79 3.29 15.99 9.05
N ALA A 80 3.25 15.45 7.84
CA ALA A 80 4.07 14.29 7.48
C ALA A 80 5.57 14.64 7.51
N GLU A 81 5.94 15.80 6.98
CA GLU A 81 7.30 16.31 6.98
C GLU A 81 7.81 16.57 8.41
N ASP A 82 7.05 17.37 9.18
CA ASP A 82 7.38 17.73 10.57
C ASP A 82 7.52 16.47 11.44
N LEU A 83 6.64 15.50 11.26
CA LEU A 83 6.67 14.24 11.98
C LEU A 83 7.88 13.38 11.59
N SER A 84 8.23 13.34 10.31
CA SER A 84 9.41 12.63 9.84
C SER A 84 10.69 13.25 10.43
N ALA A 85 10.81 14.57 10.43
CA ALA A 85 11.91 15.29 11.06
C ALA A 85 12.00 14.98 12.58
N TYR A 86 10.87 15.04 13.28
CA TYR A 86 10.79 14.71 14.69
C TYR A 86 11.30 13.29 15.03
N PHE A 87 10.93 12.30 14.20
CA PHE A 87 11.40 10.93 14.39
C PHE A 87 12.89 10.77 14.04
N GLN A 88 13.38 11.46 13.01
CA GLN A 88 14.81 11.45 12.65
C GLN A 88 15.69 12.05 13.76
N GLU A 89 15.27 13.15 14.41
CA GLU A 89 15.94 13.74 15.57
C GLU A 89 16.06 12.75 16.74
N ARG A 90 15.17 11.76 16.81
CA ARG A 90 15.18 10.67 17.80
C ARG A 90 15.90 9.42 17.33
N ASN A 91 16.67 9.51 16.25
CA ASN A 91 17.40 8.40 15.61
C ASN A 91 16.50 7.28 15.07
N VAL A 92 15.21 7.54 14.79
CA VAL A 92 14.35 6.62 14.06
C VAL A 92 14.61 6.79 12.57
N ARG A 93 14.93 5.71 11.89
CA ARG A 93 15.13 5.71 10.43
C ARG A 93 13.78 5.88 9.75
N CYS A 94 13.40 7.13 9.49
CA CYS A 94 12.11 7.53 8.96
C CYS A 94 12.27 8.28 7.63
N LYS A 95 11.37 8.02 6.70
CA LYS A 95 11.17 8.81 5.48
C LYS A 95 9.71 9.20 5.35
N TRP A 96 9.42 10.26 4.60
CA TRP A 96 8.05 10.65 4.28
C TRP A 96 7.80 10.61 2.78
N LEU A 97 6.57 10.25 2.42
CA LEU A 97 6.12 10.15 1.04
C LEU A 97 5.32 11.40 0.69
N HIS A 98 5.85 12.18 -0.26
CA HIS A 98 5.20 13.38 -0.77
C HIS A 98 4.64 13.16 -2.19
N SER A 99 3.73 14.03 -2.60
CA SER A 99 3.04 13.90 -3.89
C SER A 99 3.88 14.30 -5.10
N GLU A 100 5.05 14.85 -4.87
CA GLU A 100 5.99 15.31 -5.91
C GLU A 100 7.01 14.24 -6.30
N LEU A 101 7.03 13.11 -5.58
CA LEU A 101 7.81 11.95 -5.98
C LEU A 101 7.23 11.38 -7.27
N ASP A 102 8.10 11.16 -8.24
CA ASP A 102 7.74 10.44 -9.44
C ASP A 102 7.44 8.96 -9.17
N ALA A 103 6.98 8.24 -10.18
CA ALA A 103 6.62 6.83 -10.03
C ALA A 103 7.83 5.96 -9.67
N PHE A 104 9.01 6.28 -10.20
CA PHE A 104 10.25 5.52 -9.96
C PHE A 104 10.79 5.77 -8.55
N GLU A 105 10.88 7.01 -8.13
CA GLU A 105 11.28 7.41 -6.78
C GLU A 105 10.38 6.75 -5.71
N ARG A 106 9.09 6.69 -6.01
CA ARG A 106 8.12 6.02 -5.14
C ARG A 106 8.38 4.51 -5.03
N VAL A 107 8.63 3.84 -6.15
CA VAL A 107 8.95 2.40 -6.16
C VAL A 107 10.25 2.15 -5.41
N GLU A 108 11.26 2.98 -5.59
CA GLU A 108 12.52 2.89 -4.89
C GLU A 108 12.36 3.10 -3.38
N LEU A 109 11.59 4.12 -2.97
CA LEU A 109 11.29 4.38 -1.57
C LEU A 109 10.63 3.17 -0.89
N LEU A 110 9.66 2.54 -1.55
CA LEU A 110 8.98 1.35 -1.02
C LEU A 110 9.88 0.13 -0.97
N ARG A 111 10.74 -0.04 -1.98
CA ARG A 111 11.78 -1.08 -1.98
C ARG A 111 12.74 -0.90 -0.80
N ASP A 112 13.18 0.32 -0.56
CA ASP A 112 14.08 0.66 0.54
C ASP A 112 13.45 0.38 1.92
N LEU A 113 12.15 0.67 2.09
CA LEU A 113 11.41 0.28 3.29
C LEU A 113 11.42 -1.23 3.48
N ARG A 114 11.11 -2.00 2.43
CA ARG A 114 11.10 -3.47 2.46
C ARG A 114 12.49 -4.03 2.76
N GLN A 115 13.55 -3.46 2.19
CA GLN A 115 14.94 -3.85 2.44
C GLN A 115 15.43 -3.45 3.84
N GLY A 116 14.67 -2.65 4.59
CA GLY A 116 15.07 -2.19 5.92
C GLY A 116 16.12 -1.11 5.93
N LYS A 117 16.30 -0.37 4.83
CA LYS A 117 17.15 0.81 4.83
C LYS A 117 16.60 1.91 5.74
N PHE A 118 15.28 1.91 5.94
CA PHE A 118 14.60 2.69 6.96
C PHE A 118 13.38 1.89 7.49
N ASP A 119 12.79 2.32 8.60
CA ASP A 119 11.81 1.52 9.34
C ASP A 119 10.41 2.11 9.31
N VAL A 120 10.29 3.43 9.17
CA VAL A 120 9.03 4.16 9.26
C VAL A 120 8.79 4.95 7.99
N LEU A 121 7.63 4.76 7.38
CA LEU A 121 7.16 5.57 6.27
C LEU A 121 5.96 6.40 6.70
N VAL A 122 6.10 7.72 6.62
CA VAL A 122 5.02 8.67 6.90
C VAL A 122 4.45 9.20 5.59
N GLY A 123 3.14 9.43 5.53
CA GLY A 123 2.54 10.05 4.33
C GLY A 123 1.08 10.43 4.52
N VAL A 124 0.60 11.29 3.63
CA VAL A 124 -0.79 11.80 3.67
C VAL A 124 -1.77 10.79 3.09
N ASN A 125 -1.43 10.21 1.97
CA ASN A 125 -2.26 9.23 1.27
C ASN A 125 -1.41 8.04 0.85
N LEU A 126 -1.22 7.13 1.79
CA LEU A 126 -0.54 5.87 1.54
C LEU A 126 -1.48 4.81 0.90
N LEU A 127 -2.68 5.25 0.48
CA LEU A 127 -3.76 4.38 0.00
C LEU A 127 -3.66 4.04 -1.49
N ARG A 128 -2.79 4.70 -2.24
CA ARG A 128 -2.68 4.45 -3.68
C ARG A 128 -2.36 2.98 -3.94
N GLU A 129 -3.00 2.43 -4.94
CA GLU A 129 -2.87 1.03 -5.36
C GLU A 129 -1.41 0.61 -5.53
N GLY A 130 -1.13 -0.68 -5.34
CA GLY A 130 0.21 -1.24 -5.55
C GLY A 130 1.12 -1.33 -4.33
N LEU A 131 0.70 -0.90 -3.13
CA LEU A 131 1.48 -1.12 -1.90
C LEU A 131 1.30 -2.55 -1.39
N ASP A 132 2.28 -3.38 -1.66
CA ASP A 132 2.38 -4.74 -1.15
C ASP A 132 3.59 -4.85 -0.22
N LEU A 133 3.35 -4.66 1.08
CA LEU A 133 4.38 -4.50 2.10
C LEU A 133 4.19 -5.52 3.23
N PRO A 134 4.53 -6.79 3.02
CA PRO A 134 4.36 -7.83 4.04
C PRO A 134 5.23 -7.61 5.29
N GLU A 135 6.26 -6.79 5.20
CA GLU A 135 7.13 -6.43 6.31
C GLU A 135 6.49 -5.42 7.29
N VAL A 136 5.38 -4.78 6.86
CA VAL A 136 4.64 -3.82 7.69
C VAL A 136 3.71 -4.56 8.64
N SER A 137 3.92 -4.39 9.93
CA SER A 137 3.05 -4.93 10.98
C SER A 137 2.26 -3.86 11.72
N LEU A 138 2.72 -2.62 11.73
CA LEU A 138 2.01 -1.52 12.37
C LEU A 138 1.58 -0.47 11.34
N VAL A 139 0.30 -0.15 11.36
CA VAL A 139 -0.27 1.01 10.66
C VAL A 139 -0.83 1.96 11.71
N ALA A 140 -0.38 3.21 11.71
CA ALA A 140 -0.85 4.26 12.60
C ALA A 140 -1.61 5.32 11.80
N VAL A 141 -2.80 5.65 12.24
CA VAL A 141 -3.64 6.70 11.63
C VAL A 141 -3.79 7.83 12.63
N LEU A 142 -3.11 8.95 12.36
CA LEU A 142 -3.22 10.14 13.20
C LEU A 142 -4.51 10.90 12.89
N ASP A 143 -5.11 11.49 13.93
CA ASP A 143 -6.34 12.28 13.80
C ASP A 143 -7.41 11.52 13.00
N ALA A 144 -7.69 10.28 13.40
CA ALA A 144 -8.61 9.40 12.68
C ALA A 144 -10.07 9.86 12.74
N ASP A 145 -10.42 10.68 13.74
CA ASP A 145 -11.74 11.28 13.95
C ASP A 145 -11.98 12.59 13.14
N LYS A 146 -10.96 13.09 12.45
CA LYS A 146 -11.12 14.26 11.58
C LYS A 146 -11.76 13.85 10.27
N GLU A 147 -13.08 13.92 10.22
CA GLU A 147 -13.87 13.54 9.05
C GLU A 147 -13.42 14.26 7.78
N GLY A 148 -13.48 13.54 6.66
CA GLY A 148 -13.12 14.03 5.34
C GLY A 148 -12.73 12.88 4.42
N PHE A 149 -12.39 13.19 3.19
CA PHE A 149 -12.06 12.21 2.15
C PHE A 149 -10.99 11.20 2.60
N LEU A 150 -9.96 11.64 3.34
CA LEU A 150 -8.87 10.78 3.82
C LEU A 150 -9.24 9.93 5.04
N ARG A 151 -10.40 10.14 5.64
CA ARG A 151 -10.91 9.44 6.82
C ARG A 151 -12.34 8.91 6.59
N SER A 152 -12.76 8.81 5.34
CA SER A 152 -13.97 8.09 4.97
C SER A 152 -13.82 6.59 5.30
N GLU A 153 -14.93 5.89 5.45
CA GLU A 153 -14.96 4.44 5.64
C GLU A 153 -14.05 3.71 4.65
N THR A 154 -14.22 3.98 3.35
CA THR A 154 -13.41 3.40 2.27
C THR A 154 -11.91 3.65 2.46
N SER A 155 -11.52 4.90 2.80
CA SER A 155 -10.13 5.26 3.04
C SER A 155 -9.54 4.54 4.25
N LEU A 156 -10.29 4.45 5.34
CA LEU A 156 -9.88 3.73 6.55
C LEU A 156 -9.73 2.23 6.27
N MET A 157 -10.71 1.61 5.61
CA MET A 157 -10.66 0.20 5.22
C MET A 157 -9.42 -0.12 4.37
N GLN A 158 -9.11 0.71 3.38
CA GLN A 158 -7.92 0.53 2.54
C GLN A 158 -6.62 0.70 3.34
N THR A 159 -6.57 1.66 4.26
CA THR A 159 -5.41 1.89 5.14
C THR A 159 -5.19 0.71 6.09
N ILE A 160 -6.23 0.26 6.75
CA ILE A 160 -6.23 -0.88 7.66
C ILE A 160 -5.72 -2.14 6.94
N GLY A 161 -6.20 -2.37 5.73
CA GLY A 161 -5.81 -3.54 4.92
C GLY A 161 -4.34 -3.59 4.51
N ARG A 162 -3.56 -2.51 4.67
CA ARG A 162 -2.13 -2.49 4.28
C ARG A 162 -1.26 -3.41 5.13
N SER A 163 -1.60 -3.63 6.39
CA SER A 163 -0.88 -4.56 7.27
C SER A 163 -1.40 -6.01 7.22
N ALA A 164 -2.50 -6.29 6.54
CA ALA A 164 -3.17 -7.59 6.52
C ALA A 164 -2.36 -8.74 5.85
N ARG A 165 -1.11 -8.50 5.47
CA ARG A 165 -0.16 -9.50 4.96
C ARG A 165 0.86 -9.97 5.99
N ASN A 166 0.80 -9.40 7.18
CA ASN A 166 1.65 -9.75 8.32
C ASN A 166 0.81 -10.43 9.39
N VAL A 167 1.33 -11.49 9.99
CA VAL A 167 0.64 -12.24 11.04
C VAL A 167 0.47 -11.41 12.31
N ASP A 168 1.42 -10.51 12.59
CA ASP A 168 1.43 -9.61 13.74
C ASP A 168 0.76 -8.25 13.44
N ALA A 169 -0.08 -8.20 12.40
CA ALA A 169 -0.69 -6.96 11.93
C ALA A 169 -1.53 -6.27 13.00
N ARG A 170 -1.20 -5.00 13.26
CA ARG A 170 -1.93 -4.09 14.18
C ARG A 170 -2.18 -2.75 13.51
N VAL A 171 -3.29 -2.14 13.86
CA VAL A 171 -3.64 -0.78 13.45
C VAL A 171 -3.99 0.04 14.68
N ILE A 172 -3.41 1.23 14.79
CA ILE A 172 -3.74 2.19 15.83
C ILE A 172 -4.44 3.38 15.17
N LEU A 173 -5.68 3.63 15.59
CA LEU A 173 -6.45 4.80 15.23
C LEU A 173 -6.36 5.80 16.40
N TYR A 174 -5.70 6.93 16.17
CA TYR A 174 -5.64 8.01 17.15
C TYR A 174 -6.86 8.90 16.98
N ALA A 175 -7.74 8.91 17.96
CA ALA A 175 -9.01 9.61 17.91
C ALA A 175 -9.52 9.93 19.32
N ASP A 176 -10.13 11.10 19.50
CA ASP A 176 -10.81 11.47 20.74
C ASP A 176 -12.29 11.08 20.72
N SER A 177 -12.85 10.81 19.54
CA SER A 177 -14.20 10.31 19.35
C SER A 177 -14.26 9.29 18.22
N ILE A 178 -15.20 8.37 18.27
CA ILE A 178 -15.42 7.41 17.18
C ILE A 178 -16.46 8.00 16.25
N THR A 179 -16.07 8.23 14.99
CA THR A 179 -16.99 8.69 13.94
C THR A 179 -17.73 7.50 13.30
N ASP A 180 -18.80 7.79 12.56
CA ASP A 180 -19.54 6.75 11.85
C ASP A 180 -18.66 6.00 10.84
N SER A 181 -17.79 6.73 10.12
CA SER A 181 -16.82 6.13 9.19
C SER A 181 -15.83 5.20 9.90
N MET A 182 -15.36 5.58 11.08
CA MET A 182 -14.49 4.72 11.89
C MET A 182 -15.24 3.48 12.37
N GLN A 183 -16.47 3.64 12.88
CA GLN A 183 -17.27 2.53 13.38
C GLN A 183 -17.51 1.50 12.28
N GLN A 184 -17.93 1.94 11.09
CA GLN A 184 -18.17 1.05 9.94
C GLN A 184 -16.90 0.30 9.53
N ALA A 185 -15.76 0.99 9.44
CA ALA A 185 -14.48 0.36 9.09
C ALA A 185 -14.02 -0.65 10.15
N ILE A 186 -14.21 -0.35 11.44
CA ILE A 186 -13.87 -1.25 12.56
C ILE A 186 -14.75 -2.48 12.54
N ASP A 187 -16.06 -2.31 12.40
CA ASP A 187 -17.03 -3.42 12.44
C ASP A 187 -16.81 -4.35 11.25
N GLU A 188 -16.61 -3.82 10.06
CA GLU A 188 -16.33 -4.63 8.87
C GLU A 188 -14.99 -5.38 8.99
N THR A 189 -13.95 -4.74 9.52
CA THR A 189 -12.66 -5.41 9.76
C THR A 189 -12.82 -6.55 10.77
N ARG A 190 -13.55 -6.34 11.84
CA ARG A 190 -13.85 -7.37 12.85
C ARG A 190 -14.65 -8.51 12.26
N ARG A 191 -15.68 -8.21 11.45
CA ARG A 191 -16.49 -9.21 10.76
C ARG A 191 -15.61 -10.11 9.88
N ARG A 192 -14.79 -9.52 9.03
CA ARG A 192 -13.87 -10.26 8.14
C ARG A 192 -12.88 -11.10 8.93
N ARG A 193 -12.32 -10.54 10.00
CA ARG A 193 -11.41 -11.26 10.88
C ARG A 193 -12.07 -12.51 11.49
N SER A 194 -13.27 -12.36 12.05
CA SER A 194 -13.99 -13.48 12.67
C SER A 194 -14.34 -14.57 11.66
N LEU A 195 -14.74 -14.23 10.43
CA LEU A 195 -14.99 -15.20 9.37
C LEU A 195 -13.73 -15.98 9.00
N GLN A 196 -12.59 -15.29 8.88
CA GLN A 196 -11.31 -15.93 8.57
C GLN A 196 -10.83 -16.81 9.74
N GLU A 197 -10.98 -16.38 10.99
CA GLU A 197 -10.63 -17.17 12.16
C GLU A 197 -11.44 -18.47 12.24
N ALA A 198 -12.76 -18.39 12.03
CA ALA A 198 -13.62 -19.55 11.98
C ALA A 198 -13.22 -20.54 10.88
N TYR A 199 -12.93 -20.03 9.69
CA TYR A 199 -12.47 -20.84 8.56
C TYR A 199 -11.12 -21.50 8.86
N ASN A 200 -10.18 -20.79 9.46
CA ASN A 200 -8.86 -21.32 9.80
C ASN A 200 -8.99 -22.48 10.81
N ILE A 201 -9.84 -22.32 11.83
CA ILE A 201 -10.11 -23.36 12.83
C ILE A 201 -10.72 -24.61 12.17
N GLU A 202 -11.73 -24.44 11.34
CA GLU A 202 -12.43 -25.51 10.64
C GLU A 202 -11.50 -26.32 9.73
N HIS A 203 -10.56 -25.62 9.07
CA HIS A 203 -9.64 -26.24 8.09
C HIS A 203 -8.23 -26.53 8.62
N GLY A 204 -7.96 -26.25 9.90
CA GLY A 204 -6.66 -26.49 10.53
C GLY A 204 -5.54 -25.63 9.92
N ILE A 205 -5.86 -24.40 9.45
CA ILE A 205 -4.91 -23.50 8.82
C ILE A 205 -4.23 -22.64 9.88
N THR A 206 -2.90 -22.64 9.88
CA THR A 206 -2.09 -21.71 10.69
C THR A 206 -1.64 -20.56 9.79
N PRO A 207 -2.02 -19.30 10.12
CA PRO A 207 -1.62 -18.16 9.31
C PRO A 207 -0.11 -17.91 9.37
N GLU A 208 0.50 -17.63 8.23
CA GLU A 208 1.89 -17.25 8.12
C GLU A 208 2.06 -15.94 7.34
N THR A 209 3.01 -15.10 7.77
CA THR A 209 3.34 -13.87 7.05
C THR A 209 3.78 -14.17 5.63
N VAL A 210 3.22 -13.44 4.66
CA VAL A 210 3.61 -13.58 3.25
C VAL A 210 5.08 -13.19 3.09
N ARG A 211 5.88 -14.11 2.56
CA ARG A 211 7.26 -13.83 2.15
C ARG A 211 7.30 -13.59 0.66
N LYS A 212 7.71 -12.41 0.25
CA LYS A 212 7.79 -12.03 -1.16
C LYS A 212 9.18 -11.50 -1.46
N GLU A 213 9.81 -12.01 -2.50
CA GLU A 213 11.10 -11.50 -2.96
C GLU A 213 11.00 -10.01 -3.29
N ILE A 214 12.04 -9.29 -2.88
CA ILE A 214 12.20 -7.87 -3.22
C ILE A 214 12.84 -7.83 -4.60
N ARG A 215 12.01 -7.68 -5.63
CA ARG A 215 12.52 -7.59 -7.01
C ARG A 215 13.42 -6.37 -7.16
N ALA A 216 14.50 -6.52 -7.92
CA ALA A 216 15.27 -5.39 -8.40
C ALA A 216 14.34 -4.46 -9.18
N GLY A 217 14.47 -3.16 -8.99
CA GLY A 217 13.65 -2.18 -9.70
C GLY A 217 13.83 -2.30 -11.23
N ILE A 218 12.88 -1.76 -11.97
CA ILE A 218 12.86 -1.78 -13.44
C ILE A 218 14.20 -1.31 -14.04
N GLU A 219 14.85 -0.33 -13.40
CA GLU A 219 16.18 0.16 -13.80
C GLU A 219 17.29 -0.90 -13.63
N ALA A 220 17.21 -1.74 -12.59
CA ALA A 220 18.18 -2.82 -12.41
C ALA A 220 17.95 -3.95 -13.43
N GLU A 221 16.71 -4.17 -13.85
CA GLU A 221 16.39 -5.09 -14.96
C GLU A 221 16.81 -4.51 -16.30
N ALA A 222 16.60 -3.21 -16.55
CA ALA A 222 17.05 -2.53 -17.76
C ALA A 222 18.59 -2.51 -17.84
N THR A 223 19.27 -2.16 -16.73
CA THR A 223 20.75 -2.17 -16.67
C THR A 223 21.33 -3.58 -16.78
N SER A 224 20.67 -4.59 -16.21
CA SER A 224 21.14 -5.98 -16.35
C SER A 224 20.90 -6.50 -17.77
N ARG A 225 19.80 -6.11 -18.42
CA ARG A 225 19.55 -6.39 -19.84
C ARG A 225 20.56 -5.68 -20.73
N ALA A 226 20.82 -4.39 -20.51
CA ALA A 226 21.83 -3.64 -21.25
C ALA A 226 23.22 -4.27 -21.12
N ARG A 227 23.65 -4.65 -19.91
CA ARG A 227 24.92 -5.37 -19.68
C ARG A 227 24.95 -6.75 -20.30
N ALA A 228 23.82 -7.47 -20.32
CA ALA A 228 23.71 -8.76 -20.99
C ALA A 228 23.82 -8.61 -22.51
N PHE A 229 23.24 -7.55 -23.09
CA PHE A 229 23.39 -7.22 -24.50
C PHE A 229 24.84 -6.83 -24.85
N GLU A 230 25.52 -6.04 -24.04
CA GLU A 230 26.95 -5.74 -24.20
C GLU A 230 27.83 -6.98 -24.09
N ALA A 231 27.55 -7.88 -23.14
CA ALA A 231 28.33 -9.09 -22.93
C ALA A 231 28.16 -10.15 -24.06
N VAL A 232 27.02 -10.15 -24.75
CA VAL A 232 26.72 -11.09 -25.86
C VAL A 232 27.39 -10.63 -27.18
N GLY A 233 27.97 -9.41 -27.25
CA GLY A 233 28.78 -8.95 -28.37
C GLY A 233 28.10 -9.11 -29.71
N THR A 234 26.97 -8.45 -29.93
CA THR A 234 26.29 -8.49 -31.22
C THR A 234 27.08 -7.75 -32.28
N SER A 235 27.85 -8.49 -33.06
CA SER A 235 28.51 -8.01 -34.29
C SER A 235 27.55 -8.04 -35.49
N ASP A 236 26.25 -8.21 -35.26
CA ASP A 236 25.26 -8.39 -36.30
C ASP A 236 24.39 -7.12 -36.50
N GLU A 237 24.20 -6.72 -37.75
CA GLU A 237 23.45 -5.52 -38.17
C GLU A 237 21.98 -5.54 -37.70
N SER A 238 21.41 -6.75 -37.52
CA SER A 238 20.06 -6.96 -36.99
C SER A 238 19.95 -6.59 -35.49
N GLY A 239 21.00 -6.87 -34.70
CA GLY A 239 21.06 -6.55 -33.28
C GLY A 239 21.17 -5.03 -33.06
N ARG A 240 21.90 -4.31 -33.92
CA ARG A 240 21.98 -2.84 -33.88
C ARG A 240 20.64 -2.17 -34.18
N ARG A 241 19.92 -2.64 -35.21
CA ARG A 241 18.58 -2.13 -35.54
C ARG A 241 17.55 -2.40 -34.43
N GLN A 242 17.62 -3.54 -33.76
CA GLN A 242 16.76 -3.84 -32.60
C GLN A 242 17.11 -2.96 -31.39
N ALA A 243 18.39 -2.70 -31.13
CA ALA A 243 18.81 -1.81 -30.04
C ALA A 243 18.37 -0.35 -30.31
N GLU A 244 18.54 0.15 -31.53
CA GLU A 244 18.09 1.50 -31.92
C GLU A 244 16.55 1.63 -31.84
N LEU A 245 15.80 0.59 -32.22
CA LEU A 245 14.33 0.59 -32.13
C LEU A 245 13.87 0.56 -30.66
N LEU A 246 14.56 -0.19 -29.79
CA LEU A 246 14.26 -0.22 -28.35
C LEU A 246 14.53 1.12 -27.68
N GLU A 247 15.66 1.76 -28.01
CA GLU A 247 16.02 3.09 -27.48
C GLU A 247 15.01 4.16 -27.95
N GLN A 248 14.54 4.05 -29.20
CA GLN A 248 13.52 4.94 -29.73
C GLN A 248 12.15 4.74 -29.06
N LEU A 249 11.73 3.49 -28.84
CA LEU A 249 10.50 3.15 -28.13
C LEU A 249 10.54 3.57 -26.65
N GLU A 250 11.69 3.46 -26.00
CA GLU A 250 11.86 3.94 -24.61
C GLU A 250 11.79 5.47 -24.54
N ALA A 251 12.38 6.18 -25.50
CA ALA A 251 12.28 7.63 -25.61
C ALA A 251 10.85 8.10 -25.86
N ASP A 252 10.14 7.44 -26.79
CA ASP A 252 8.76 7.73 -27.11
C ASP A 252 7.83 7.45 -25.91
N MET A 253 8.06 6.36 -25.18
CA MET A 253 7.34 6.05 -23.92
C MET A 253 7.61 7.10 -22.84
N MET A 254 8.85 7.57 -22.67
CA MET A 254 9.19 8.62 -21.73
C MET A 254 8.55 9.96 -22.11
N GLN A 255 8.52 10.26 -23.41
CA GLN A 255 7.86 11.47 -23.91
C GLN A 255 6.35 11.42 -23.73
N ALA A 256 5.70 10.31 -24.08
CA ALA A 256 4.27 10.11 -23.87
C ALA A 256 3.89 10.15 -22.38
N ALA A 257 4.73 9.59 -21.50
CA ALA A 257 4.54 9.68 -20.06
C ALA A 257 4.68 11.13 -19.53
N ALA A 258 5.59 11.91 -20.09
CA ALA A 258 5.79 13.33 -19.74
C ALA A 258 4.62 14.21 -20.25
N GLU A 259 4.07 13.89 -21.38
CA GLU A 259 2.94 14.59 -22.01
C GLU A 259 1.57 14.10 -21.52
N LEU A 260 1.53 13.06 -20.67
CA LEU A 260 0.31 12.37 -20.21
C LEU A 260 -0.55 11.81 -21.35
N ASP A 261 0.06 11.52 -22.47
CA ASP A 261 -0.58 10.96 -23.66
C ASP A 261 -0.45 9.41 -23.60
N PHE A 262 -1.53 8.76 -23.23
CA PHE A 262 -1.60 7.30 -23.04
C PHE A 262 -2.49 6.61 -24.08
N GLU A 263 -2.54 7.10 -25.31
CA GLU A 263 -3.22 6.38 -26.39
C GLU A 263 -2.41 5.22 -26.99
#